data_8ed9f259fcb8390669e6ec85e4860682
#
_entry.id   8ed9f259fcb8390669e6ec85e4860682
#
_cell.length_a   1.000
_cell.length_b   1.000
_cell.length_c   1.000
_cell.angle_alpha   90.00
_cell.angle_beta   90.00
_cell.angle_gamma   90.00
#
_symmetry.space_group_name_H-M   'P 1'
#
loop_
_entity.id
_entity.type
_entity.pdbx_description
1 polymer ?
#
loop_
_entity_poly.entity_id
_entity_poly.type
_entity_poly.pdbx_seq_one_letter_code
_entity_poly.pdbx_strand_id
1 'polypeptide(L)'
;MEELDSESNAMSQMELTQQALICGLPDDLAVFCLARVPRKYHRILKCVSRRWRDLTCSEEWYNYRRKQNLDETWIYALCKDRSEQYCCYVLDPNSPRRCWKPIERLPPRSMKRKGMSIEVLGKHMYLLGGCGWCEDATDEVYCYDALANAWSEGSPLSTARCYFSCEVLDEKIYAIGGLGSNSSDPHSWDTYDPLVGWISHSDPNIVPEIEDSFVMDGKIYIRCGISSVTSHVYAVVYEPSSGIWQHADADMASGWQGPAVVTDGTLFVLDQTSGTRLMMWKKGTRVWVPVGRLSPLLTRPPCRLVAVGKSIFVVGKGLSTVMLDVDKAVNVEGVMVSSSIPKLNSDDDVISCKCLTI
;
A
#
# COMPACT_ATOMS: atom_id res chain seq x y z
N MET A 1 -13.42 3.37 -61.63
CA MET A 1 -13.86 2.26 -60.74
C MET A 1 -13.05 2.21 -59.46
N GLU A 2 -11.80 2.68 -59.46
CA GLU A 2 -10.95 2.79 -58.28
C GLU A 2 -11.27 3.96 -57.31
N GLU A 3 -11.86 5.06 -57.79
CA GLU A 3 -12.26 6.19 -56.94
C GLU A 3 -13.48 5.90 -56.02
N LEU A 4 -14.42 5.08 -56.49
CA LEU A 4 -15.61 4.71 -55.71
C LEU A 4 -15.28 3.74 -54.58
N ASP A 5 -14.25 2.90 -54.71
CA ASP A 5 -13.80 1.98 -53.67
C ASP A 5 -12.99 2.70 -52.57
N SER A 6 -12.29 3.80 -52.89
CA SER A 6 -11.55 4.60 -51.92
C SER A 6 -12.45 5.46 -51.04
N GLU A 7 -13.53 6.02 -51.58
CA GLU A 7 -14.52 6.78 -50.81
C GLU A 7 -15.35 5.87 -49.88
N SER A 8 -15.73 4.67 -50.37
CA SER A 8 -16.44 3.68 -49.56
C SER A 8 -15.58 3.17 -48.38
N ASN A 9 -14.26 2.98 -48.61
CA ASN A 9 -13.33 2.58 -47.57
C ASN A 9 -13.03 3.71 -46.57
N ALA A 10 -12.96 4.96 -47.04
CA ALA A 10 -12.79 6.14 -46.17
C ALA A 10 -14.04 6.42 -45.35
N MET A 11 -15.26 6.28 -45.92
CA MET A 11 -16.50 6.37 -45.15
C MET A 11 -16.64 5.24 -44.14
N SER A 12 -16.29 4.01 -44.50
CA SER A 12 -16.30 2.86 -43.58
C SER A 12 -15.27 3.03 -42.42
N GLN A 13 -14.11 3.64 -42.66
CA GLN A 13 -13.14 3.99 -41.64
C GLN A 13 -13.57 5.19 -40.78
N MET A 14 -14.26 6.16 -41.32
CA MET A 14 -14.87 7.27 -40.59
C MET A 14 -16.04 6.80 -39.71
N GLU A 15 -16.88 5.87 -40.19
CA GLU A 15 -17.96 5.29 -39.36
C GLU A 15 -17.44 4.41 -38.23
N LEU A 16 -16.30 3.75 -38.38
CA LEU A 16 -15.62 2.99 -37.32
C LEU A 16 -15.06 3.90 -36.22
N THR A 17 -14.79 5.18 -36.50
CA THR A 17 -14.26 6.14 -35.51
C THR A 17 -15.35 6.87 -34.71
N GLN A 18 -16.62 6.74 -35.02
CA GLN A 18 -17.73 7.44 -34.38
C GLN A 18 -18.79 6.53 -33.72
N GLN A 19 -18.46 5.32 -33.34
CA GLN A 19 -19.42 4.51 -32.59
C GLN A 19 -19.55 5.05 -31.15
N ALA A 20 -20.74 5.58 -30.76
CA ALA A 20 -21.00 6.07 -29.39
C ALA A 20 -20.64 5.03 -28.33
N LEU A 21 -20.14 5.46 -27.16
CA LEU A 21 -19.85 4.57 -26.03
C LEU A 21 -21.08 3.78 -25.59
N ILE A 22 -22.24 4.45 -25.58
CA ILE A 22 -23.55 3.85 -25.34
C ILE A 22 -24.47 4.37 -26.47
N CYS A 23 -25.11 3.46 -27.18
CA CYS A 23 -25.98 3.81 -28.31
C CYS A 23 -27.08 4.77 -27.83
N GLY A 24 -27.24 5.89 -28.56
CA GLY A 24 -28.24 6.92 -28.24
C GLY A 24 -27.89 7.87 -27.10
N LEU A 25 -26.68 7.76 -26.53
CA LEU A 25 -26.23 8.62 -25.45
C LEU A 25 -24.95 9.38 -25.87
N PRO A 26 -24.87 10.72 -25.68
CA PRO A 26 -23.61 11.45 -25.84
C PRO A 26 -22.50 10.87 -24.98
N ASP A 27 -21.26 10.88 -25.50
CA ASP A 27 -20.13 10.20 -24.85
C ASP A 27 -19.80 10.78 -23.46
N ASP A 28 -19.97 12.05 -23.24
CA ASP A 28 -19.81 12.71 -21.93
C ASP A 28 -20.79 12.16 -20.87
N LEU A 29 -22.04 11.97 -21.25
CA LEU A 29 -23.05 11.37 -20.40
C LEU A 29 -22.81 9.87 -20.21
N ALA A 30 -22.33 9.20 -21.24
CA ALA A 30 -21.94 7.79 -21.16
C ALA A 30 -20.79 7.60 -20.16
N VAL A 31 -19.72 8.42 -20.23
CA VAL A 31 -18.61 8.44 -19.27
C VAL A 31 -19.12 8.74 -17.85
N PHE A 32 -20.00 9.75 -17.69
CA PHE A 32 -20.61 10.08 -16.41
C PHE A 32 -21.35 8.90 -15.77
N CYS A 33 -22.13 8.15 -16.57
CA CYS A 33 -22.84 6.96 -16.10
C CYS A 33 -21.90 5.81 -15.78
N LEU A 34 -20.96 5.52 -16.69
CA LEU A 34 -20.00 4.42 -16.52
C LEU A 34 -19.07 4.64 -15.32
N ALA A 35 -18.64 5.88 -15.08
CA ALA A 35 -17.76 6.21 -13.97
C ALA A 35 -18.37 5.90 -12.60
N ARG A 36 -19.71 5.87 -12.49
CA ARG A 36 -20.43 5.52 -11.25
C ARG A 36 -20.55 4.02 -11.02
N VAL A 37 -20.17 3.22 -11.99
CA VAL A 37 -20.16 1.76 -11.80
C VAL A 37 -19.05 1.41 -10.81
N PRO A 38 -19.35 0.69 -9.72
CA PRO A 38 -18.33 0.31 -8.73
C PRO A 38 -17.18 -0.49 -9.34
N ARG A 39 -15.96 -0.26 -8.84
CA ARG A 39 -14.72 -0.86 -9.33
C ARG A 39 -14.79 -2.38 -9.49
N LYS A 40 -15.46 -3.07 -8.58
CA LYS A 40 -15.64 -4.54 -8.65
C LYS A 40 -16.25 -5.04 -9.96
N TYR A 41 -16.95 -4.19 -10.71
CA TYR A 41 -17.55 -4.50 -12.01
C TYR A 41 -16.72 -4.04 -13.21
N HIS A 42 -15.59 -3.31 -13.00
CA HIS A 42 -14.80 -2.80 -14.10
C HIS A 42 -14.25 -3.91 -15.03
N ARG A 43 -13.99 -5.11 -14.49
CA ARG A 43 -13.61 -6.27 -15.32
C ARG A 43 -14.72 -6.65 -16.30
N ILE A 44 -15.98 -6.55 -15.90
CA ILE A 44 -17.14 -6.81 -16.76
C ILE A 44 -17.28 -5.71 -17.80
N LEU A 45 -17.10 -4.44 -17.40
CA LEU A 45 -17.12 -3.31 -18.36
C LEU A 45 -16.09 -3.50 -19.48
N LYS A 46 -14.89 -3.98 -19.17
CA LYS A 46 -13.83 -4.28 -20.14
C LYS A 46 -14.19 -5.38 -21.14
N CYS A 47 -15.17 -6.20 -20.83
CA CYS A 47 -15.65 -7.28 -21.72
C CYS A 47 -16.76 -6.83 -22.68
N VAL A 48 -17.37 -5.66 -22.45
CA VAL A 48 -18.52 -5.18 -23.26
C VAL A 48 -18.09 -4.76 -24.67
N SER A 49 -17.03 -3.96 -24.79
CA SER A 49 -16.46 -3.57 -26.07
C SER A 49 -14.99 -3.16 -25.92
N ARG A 50 -14.27 -3.06 -27.07
CA ARG A 50 -12.90 -2.53 -27.10
C ARG A 50 -12.88 -1.10 -26.54
N ARG A 51 -13.81 -0.26 -26.97
CA ARG A 51 -13.90 1.14 -26.55
C ARG A 51 -14.13 1.32 -25.05
N TRP A 52 -14.96 0.47 -24.43
CA TRP A 52 -15.14 0.47 -22.98
C TRP A 52 -13.88 0.00 -22.25
N ARG A 53 -13.18 -0.99 -22.83
CA ARG A 53 -11.91 -1.46 -22.28
C ARG A 53 -10.86 -0.35 -22.30
N ASP A 54 -10.68 0.31 -23.45
CA ASP A 54 -9.71 1.37 -23.63
C ASP A 54 -10.02 2.56 -22.69
N LEU A 55 -11.29 2.97 -22.62
CA LEU A 55 -11.74 3.99 -21.68
C LEU A 55 -11.40 3.61 -20.23
N THR A 56 -11.82 2.43 -19.75
CA THR A 56 -11.66 2.03 -18.34
C THR A 56 -10.22 1.70 -17.96
N CYS A 57 -9.30 1.62 -18.92
CA CYS A 57 -7.86 1.50 -18.68
C CYS A 57 -7.11 2.82 -18.84
N SER A 58 -7.78 3.89 -19.31
CA SER A 58 -7.12 5.17 -19.59
C SER A 58 -6.84 6.01 -18.34
N GLU A 59 -5.86 6.91 -18.46
CA GLU A 59 -5.58 7.93 -17.44
C GLU A 59 -6.75 8.91 -17.28
N GLU A 60 -7.42 9.25 -18.39
CA GLU A 60 -8.58 10.15 -18.36
C GLU A 60 -9.69 9.56 -17.48
N TRP A 61 -9.95 8.25 -17.57
CA TRP A 61 -10.91 7.55 -16.71
C TRP A 61 -10.54 7.63 -15.23
N TYR A 62 -9.29 7.35 -14.89
CA TYR A 62 -8.79 7.44 -13.52
C TYR A 62 -8.94 8.86 -12.98
N ASN A 63 -8.46 9.86 -13.72
CA ASN A 63 -8.53 11.26 -13.34
C ASN A 63 -9.98 11.77 -13.24
N TYR A 64 -10.86 11.32 -14.15
CA TYR A 64 -12.27 11.67 -14.12
C TYR A 64 -12.94 11.16 -12.83
N ARG A 65 -12.75 9.87 -12.48
CA ARG A 65 -13.30 9.28 -11.25
C ARG A 65 -12.81 10.01 -10.01
N ARG A 66 -11.50 10.27 -9.93
CA ARG A 66 -10.87 11.01 -8.82
C ARG A 66 -11.44 12.42 -8.68
N LYS A 67 -11.57 13.15 -9.79
CA LYS A 67 -12.16 14.50 -9.82
C LYS A 67 -13.63 14.54 -9.38
N GLN A 68 -14.36 13.46 -9.61
CA GLN A 68 -15.75 13.31 -9.22
C GLN A 68 -15.94 12.69 -7.83
N ASN A 69 -14.86 12.41 -7.08
CA ASN A 69 -14.86 11.68 -5.80
C ASN A 69 -15.59 10.32 -5.90
N LEU A 70 -15.36 9.60 -7.01
CA LEU A 70 -15.91 8.27 -7.29
C LEU A 70 -14.86 7.17 -7.16
N ASP A 71 -13.66 7.54 -6.75
CA ASP A 71 -12.57 6.63 -6.46
C ASP A 71 -12.89 5.75 -5.24
N GLU A 72 -12.37 4.54 -5.28
CA GLU A 72 -12.58 3.52 -4.25
C GLU A 72 -11.24 3.08 -3.70
N THR A 73 -11.09 3.15 -2.38
CA THR A 73 -9.88 2.67 -1.69
C THR A 73 -10.03 1.20 -1.34
N TRP A 74 -9.11 0.37 -1.85
CA TRP A 74 -9.02 -1.05 -1.53
C TRP A 74 -7.74 -1.36 -0.78
N ILE A 75 -7.79 -2.38 0.10
CA ILE A 75 -6.64 -2.81 0.91
C ILE A 75 -5.93 -3.94 0.19
N TYR A 76 -4.62 -3.84 0.05
CA TYR A 76 -3.74 -4.87 -0.51
C TYR A 76 -2.86 -5.42 0.59
N ALA A 77 -2.70 -6.74 0.63
CA ALA A 77 -1.84 -7.43 1.59
C ALA A 77 -0.82 -8.30 0.87
N LEU A 78 0.46 -8.10 1.19
CA LEU A 78 1.52 -9.02 0.85
C LEU A 78 1.60 -10.07 1.96
N CYS A 79 1.48 -11.33 1.59
CA CYS A 79 1.49 -12.45 2.51
C CYS A 79 2.55 -13.46 2.12
N LYS A 80 2.99 -14.23 3.11
CA LYS A 80 3.90 -15.36 2.94
C LYS A 80 3.21 -16.63 3.40
N ASP A 81 3.10 -17.62 2.54
CA ASP A 81 2.50 -18.91 2.84
C ASP A 81 3.43 -19.84 3.64
N ARG A 82 2.93 -21.03 4.00
CA ARG A 82 3.70 -22.04 4.74
C ARG A 82 4.88 -22.60 3.94
N SER A 83 4.86 -22.46 2.61
CA SER A 83 5.95 -22.87 1.71
C SER A 83 6.98 -21.76 1.49
N GLU A 84 6.94 -20.71 2.30
CA GLU A 84 7.79 -19.52 2.18
C GLU A 84 7.60 -18.76 0.86
N GLN A 85 6.47 -18.98 0.16
CA GLN A 85 6.15 -18.27 -1.07
C GLN A 85 5.30 -17.03 -0.79
N TYR A 86 5.60 -15.96 -1.49
CA TYR A 86 4.84 -14.71 -1.37
C TYR A 86 3.66 -14.68 -2.33
N CYS A 87 2.57 -14.12 -1.87
CA CYS A 87 1.34 -13.90 -2.61
C CYS A 87 0.68 -12.60 -2.17
N CYS A 88 -0.12 -12.01 -3.03
CA CYS A 88 -0.86 -10.79 -2.71
C CYS A 88 -2.35 -11.03 -2.74
N TYR A 89 -3.03 -10.36 -1.82
CA TYR A 89 -4.49 -10.38 -1.71
C TYR A 89 -5.03 -8.96 -1.72
N VAL A 90 -6.30 -8.83 -2.08
CA VAL A 90 -7.03 -7.56 -2.09
C VAL A 90 -8.36 -7.71 -1.36
N LEU A 91 -8.72 -6.68 -0.61
CA LEU A 91 -9.99 -6.54 0.10
C LEU A 91 -10.68 -5.24 -0.35
N ASP A 92 -11.94 -5.36 -0.76
CA ASP A 92 -12.86 -4.24 -0.89
C ASP A 92 -13.54 -4.00 0.48
N PRO A 93 -13.17 -2.94 1.22
CA PRO A 93 -13.70 -2.69 2.56
C PRO A 93 -15.18 -2.27 2.55
N ASN A 94 -15.69 -1.79 1.41
CA ASN A 94 -17.06 -1.32 1.25
C ASN A 94 -18.02 -2.39 0.74
N SER A 95 -17.49 -3.58 0.39
CA SER A 95 -18.33 -4.70 -0.07
C SER A 95 -19.23 -5.20 1.06
N PRO A 96 -20.51 -5.48 0.80
CA PRO A 96 -21.40 -6.12 1.78
C PRO A 96 -20.88 -7.49 2.25
N ARG A 97 -20.23 -8.22 1.35
CA ARG A 97 -19.55 -9.49 1.64
C ARG A 97 -18.04 -9.26 1.59
N ARG A 98 -17.51 -8.68 2.65
CA ARG A 98 -16.07 -8.45 2.78
C ARG A 98 -15.35 -9.79 2.78
N CYS A 99 -14.52 -10.01 1.79
CA CYS A 99 -13.64 -11.18 1.71
C CYS A 99 -12.36 -10.82 0.97
N TRP A 100 -11.26 -11.37 1.44
CA TRP A 100 -9.98 -11.29 0.75
C TRP A 100 -10.01 -12.12 -0.53
N LYS A 101 -9.44 -11.61 -1.60
CA LYS A 101 -9.31 -12.28 -2.89
C LYS A 101 -7.86 -12.23 -3.35
N PRO A 102 -7.33 -13.31 -3.92
CA PRO A 102 -6.00 -13.23 -4.53
C PRO A 102 -6.04 -12.29 -5.74
N ILE A 103 -4.94 -11.56 -5.94
CA ILE A 103 -4.70 -10.82 -7.17
C ILE A 103 -3.85 -11.65 -8.13
N GLU A 104 -3.46 -11.07 -9.27
CA GLU A 104 -2.53 -11.70 -10.22
C GLU A 104 -1.26 -12.17 -9.51
N ARG A 105 -0.71 -13.31 -9.94
CA ARG A 105 0.49 -13.89 -9.33
C ARG A 105 1.65 -12.92 -9.40
N LEU A 106 2.42 -12.91 -8.33
CA LEU A 106 3.68 -12.17 -8.30
C LEU A 106 4.63 -12.64 -9.41
N PRO A 107 5.51 -11.77 -9.91
CA PRO A 107 6.57 -12.18 -10.82
C PRO A 107 7.39 -13.35 -10.24
N PRO A 108 7.71 -14.37 -11.04
CA PRO A 108 8.31 -15.62 -10.54
C PRO A 108 9.59 -15.43 -9.70
N ARG A 109 10.41 -14.44 -10.06
CA ARG A 109 11.65 -14.12 -9.33
C ARG A 109 11.40 -13.59 -7.92
N SER A 110 10.29 -12.88 -7.72
CA SER A 110 9.94 -12.28 -6.42
C SER A 110 9.25 -13.25 -5.45
N MET A 111 8.68 -14.35 -5.93
CA MET A 111 7.86 -15.26 -5.11
C MET A 111 8.60 -15.93 -3.94
N LYS A 112 9.92 -16.00 -3.98
CA LYS A 112 10.77 -16.63 -2.92
C LYS A 112 11.71 -15.65 -2.24
N ARG A 113 11.60 -14.36 -2.53
CA ARG A 113 12.45 -13.33 -1.93
C ARG A 113 11.94 -12.92 -0.56
N LYS A 114 12.85 -12.74 0.39
CA LYS A 114 12.56 -12.24 1.75
C LYS A 114 12.89 -10.76 1.86
N GLY A 115 12.27 -10.08 2.82
CA GLY A 115 12.57 -8.68 3.10
C GLY A 115 12.23 -7.70 1.97
N MET A 116 11.28 -8.08 1.10
CA MET A 116 10.69 -7.14 0.12
C MET A 116 9.79 -6.15 0.83
N SER A 117 9.69 -4.95 0.29
CA SER A 117 8.71 -3.95 0.71
C SER A 117 7.65 -3.73 -0.37
N ILE A 118 6.44 -3.35 0.03
CA ILE A 118 5.41 -2.87 -0.88
C ILE A 118 5.05 -1.43 -0.55
N GLU A 119 4.83 -0.62 -1.59
CA GLU A 119 4.37 0.74 -1.44
C GLU A 119 3.42 1.12 -2.57
N VAL A 120 2.59 2.14 -2.34
CA VAL A 120 1.59 2.59 -3.30
C VAL A 120 1.85 4.04 -3.68
N LEU A 121 2.01 4.30 -4.97
CA LEU A 121 2.10 5.65 -5.52
C LEU A 121 1.09 5.82 -6.66
N GLY A 122 0.15 6.73 -6.48
CA GLY A 122 -0.96 6.92 -7.41
C GLY A 122 -1.82 5.66 -7.53
N LYS A 123 -1.99 5.17 -8.76
CA LYS A 123 -2.76 3.95 -9.05
C LYS A 123 -1.93 2.66 -9.08
N HIS A 124 -0.65 2.75 -8.76
CA HIS A 124 0.29 1.65 -8.85
C HIS A 124 0.75 1.17 -7.47
N MET A 125 0.92 -0.13 -7.33
CA MET A 125 1.58 -0.73 -6.18
C MET A 125 2.96 -1.24 -6.63
N TYR A 126 3.99 -0.85 -5.90
CA TYR A 126 5.38 -1.21 -6.15
C TYR A 126 5.80 -2.31 -5.19
N LEU A 127 6.44 -3.35 -5.73
CA LEU A 127 7.11 -4.40 -4.97
C LEU A 127 8.61 -4.21 -5.17
N LEU A 128 9.34 -3.98 -4.09
CA LEU A 128 10.70 -3.46 -4.14
C LEU A 128 11.68 -4.40 -3.44
N GLY A 129 12.84 -4.62 -4.06
CA GLY A 129 14.00 -5.25 -3.47
C GLY A 129 13.80 -6.69 -2.99
N GLY A 130 14.38 -6.98 -1.83
CA GLY A 130 14.39 -8.31 -1.22
C GLY A 130 15.64 -9.09 -1.53
N CYS A 131 15.80 -10.24 -0.88
CA CYS A 131 16.94 -11.16 -1.09
C CYS A 131 16.47 -12.61 -1.20
N GLY A 132 17.23 -13.43 -1.89
CA GLY A 132 17.04 -14.89 -1.92
C GLY A 132 17.60 -15.58 -0.67
N TRP A 133 17.49 -16.91 -0.62
CA TRP A 133 18.00 -17.68 0.53
C TRP A 133 19.53 -17.62 0.66
N CYS A 134 20.25 -17.68 -0.49
CA CYS A 134 21.70 -17.59 -0.59
C CYS A 134 22.12 -16.49 -1.58
N GLU A 135 21.22 -15.54 -1.85
CA GLU A 135 21.44 -14.45 -2.79
C GLU A 135 21.47 -13.13 -2.03
N ASP A 136 22.33 -12.24 -2.46
CA ASP A 136 22.38 -10.87 -1.95
C ASP A 136 21.06 -10.12 -2.19
N ALA A 137 20.93 -8.97 -1.56
CA ALA A 137 19.83 -8.06 -1.82
C ALA A 137 19.81 -7.65 -3.30
N THR A 138 18.60 -7.44 -3.84
CA THR A 138 18.39 -7.01 -5.21
C THR A 138 17.87 -5.59 -5.27
N ASP A 139 18.10 -4.93 -6.39
CA ASP A 139 17.54 -3.63 -6.76
C ASP A 139 16.26 -3.74 -7.60
N GLU A 140 15.82 -4.96 -7.94
CA GLU A 140 14.65 -5.16 -8.80
C GLU A 140 13.37 -4.56 -8.17
N VAL A 141 12.60 -3.89 -9.02
CA VAL A 141 11.31 -3.32 -8.70
C VAL A 141 10.27 -3.84 -9.68
N TYR A 142 9.12 -4.24 -9.16
CA TYR A 142 7.95 -4.58 -9.98
C TYR A 142 6.81 -3.61 -9.68
N CYS A 143 6.07 -3.25 -10.72
CA CYS A 143 4.94 -2.35 -10.66
C CYS A 143 3.64 -3.10 -11.00
N TYR A 144 2.68 -3.08 -10.10
CA TYR A 144 1.34 -3.61 -10.32
C TYR A 144 0.39 -2.50 -10.69
N ASP A 145 -0.15 -2.57 -11.90
CA ASP A 145 -1.24 -1.70 -12.32
C ASP A 145 -2.57 -2.30 -11.86
N ALA A 146 -3.22 -1.63 -10.93
CA ALA A 146 -4.47 -2.10 -10.36
C ALA A 146 -5.69 -1.93 -11.30
N LEU A 147 -5.59 -1.11 -12.35
CA LEU A 147 -6.61 -1.01 -13.41
C LEU A 147 -6.47 -2.17 -14.40
N ALA A 148 -5.25 -2.46 -14.83
CA ALA A 148 -4.96 -3.58 -15.74
C ALA A 148 -5.00 -4.94 -15.01
N ASN A 149 -4.79 -4.97 -13.70
CA ASN A 149 -4.55 -6.17 -12.89
C ASN A 149 -3.35 -6.97 -13.42
N ALA A 150 -2.26 -6.29 -13.64
CA ALA A 150 -1.06 -6.86 -14.25
C ALA A 150 0.21 -6.31 -13.62
N TRP A 151 1.25 -7.14 -13.55
CA TRP A 151 2.59 -6.79 -13.12
C TRP A 151 3.47 -6.45 -14.32
N SER A 152 4.34 -5.46 -14.16
CA SER A 152 5.41 -5.09 -15.07
C SER A 152 6.70 -4.83 -14.31
N GLU A 153 7.83 -4.82 -14.99
CA GLU A 153 9.10 -4.37 -14.41
C GLU A 153 9.07 -2.85 -14.25
N GLY A 154 9.56 -2.37 -13.10
CA GLY A 154 9.75 -0.96 -12.79
C GLY A 154 11.20 -0.54 -12.89
N SER A 155 11.47 0.76 -12.68
CA SER A 155 12.83 1.27 -12.59
C SER A 155 13.52 0.68 -11.35
N PRO A 156 14.73 0.10 -11.47
CA PRO A 156 15.42 -0.51 -10.33
C PRO A 156 15.82 0.54 -9.30
N LEU A 157 15.90 0.12 -8.02
CA LEU A 157 16.44 0.93 -6.93
C LEU A 157 17.89 1.37 -7.25
N SER A 158 18.28 2.54 -6.76
CA SER A 158 19.70 2.96 -6.85
C SER A 158 20.61 2.08 -6.01
N THR A 159 20.09 1.53 -4.92
CA THR A 159 20.83 0.63 -4.01
C THR A 159 20.03 -0.65 -3.79
N ALA A 160 20.63 -1.79 -4.04
CA ALA A 160 20.05 -3.09 -3.71
C ALA A 160 19.82 -3.21 -2.20
N ARG A 161 18.60 -3.58 -1.77
CA ARG A 161 18.24 -3.66 -0.34
C ARG A 161 17.16 -4.68 -0.03
N CYS A 162 17.20 -5.18 1.20
CA CYS A 162 16.14 -6.02 1.78
C CYS A 162 15.92 -5.64 3.25
N TYR A 163 14.76 -6.00 3.82
CA TYR A 163 14.35 -5.66 5.19
C TYR A 163 14.41 -4.15 5.48
N PHE A 164 13.97 -3.36 4.56
CA PHE A 164 13.95 -1.90 4.60
C PHE A 164 12.52 -1.37 4.70
N SER A 165 12.38 -0.12 5.08
CA SER A 165 11.10 0.56 5.10
C SER A 165 10.82 1.31 3.80
N CYS A 166 9.54 1.38 3.43
CA CYS A 166 9.07 2.23 2.35
C CYS A 166 7.90 3.08 2.81
N GLU A 167 7.97 4.36 2.48
CA GLU A 167 6.89 5.32 2.70
C GLU A 167 6.69 6.22 1.47
N VAL A 168 5.47 6.73 1.30
CA VAL A 168 5.17 7.73 0.27
C VAL A 168 4.89 9.06 0.92
N LEU A 169 5.58 10.08 0.43
CA LEU A 169 5.37 11.46 0.81
C LEU A 169 5.63 12.37 -0.40
N ASP A 170 4.76 13.38 -0.60
CA ASP A 170 4.86 14.35 -1.70
C ASP A 170 5.04 13.68 -3.08
N GLU A 171 4.24 12.67 -3.36
CA GLU A 171 4.24 11.89 -4.61
C GLU A 171 5.59 11.22 -4.94
N LYS A 172 6.41 10.93 -3.92
CA LYS A 172 7.67 10.21 -4.02
C LYS A 172 7.68 8.99 -3.11
N ILE A 173 8.35 7.93 -3.53
CA ILE A 173 8.62 6.77 -2.67
C ILE A 173 9.98 6.97 -2.01
N TYR A 174 10.04 6.70 -0.72
CA TYR A 174 11.26 6.71 0.10
C TYR A 174 11.56 5.28 0.53
N ALA A 175 12.70 4.72 0.09
CA ALA A 175 13.19 3.42 0.50
C ALA A 175 14.36 3.61 1.46
N ILE A 176 14.19 3.24 2.75
CA ILE A 176 15.06 3.71 3.83
C ILE A 176 15.64 2.54 4.59
N GLY A 177 16.97 2.55 4.78
CA GLY A 177 17.71 1.54 5.54
C GLY A 177 17.72 0.16 4.87
N GLY A 178 17.68 -0.88 5.69
CA GLY A 178 17.74 -2.27 5.25
C GLY A 178 19.15 -2.78 5.04
N LEU A 179 19.24 -4.09 4.76
CA LEU A 179 20.49 -4.75 4.46
C LEU A 179 20.73 -4.70 2.95
N GLY A 180 21.90 -4.29 2.56
CA GLY A 180 22.37 -4.25 1.17
C GLY A 180 23.37 -5.38 0.88
N SER A 181 24.12 -5.23 -0.22
CA SER A 181 25.31 -6.00 -0.47
C SER A 181 26.45 -5.52 0.47
N ASN A 182 27.51 -6.33 0.65
CA ASN A 182 28.67 -5.98 1.48
C ASN A 182 29.37 -4.67 1.09
N SER A 183 29.08 -4.14 -0.09
CA SER A 183 29.60 -2.86 -0.61
C SER A 183 28.63 -1.69 -0.45
N SER A 184 27.40 -1.91 0.07
CA SER A 184 26.42 -0.86 0.24
C SER A 184 26.69 -0.04 1.49
N ASP A 185 26.46 1.27 1.40
CA ASP A 185 26.48 2.15 2.57
C ASP A 185 25.31 1.78 3.51
N PRO A 186 25.57 1.37 4.77
CA PRO A 186 24.51 1.00 5.72
C PRO A 186 23.63 2.19 6.13
N HIS A 187 24.04 3.41 5.86
CA HIS A 187 23.31 4.64 6.15
C HIS A 187 22.56 5.19 4.93
N SER A 188 22.43 4.37 3.87
CA SER A 188 21.82 4.80 2.61
C SER A 188 20.29 4.75 2.66
N TRP A 189 19.69 5.65 1.90
CA TRP A 189 18.27 5.66 1.58
C TRP A 189 18.08 6.20 0.16
N ASP A 190 17.01 5.75 -0.49
CA ASP A 190 16.73 6.13 -1.89
C ASP A 190 15.38 6.83 -1.98
N THR A 191 15.30 7.81 -2.89
CA THR A 191 14.03 8.44 -3.27
C THR A 191 13.68 8.12 -4.70
N TYR A 192 12.44 7.80 -4.96
CA TYR A 192 11.88 7.64 -6.30
C TYR A 192 10.95 8.79 -6.63
N ASP A 193 11.29 9.50 -7.69
CA ASP A 193 10.42 10.47 -8.33
C ASP A 193 10.01 9.92 -9.70
N PRO A 194 8.71 9.82 -10.02
CA PRO A 194 8.25 9.28 -11.31
C PRO A 194 8.82 10.00 -12.54
N LEU A 195 9.23 11.26 -12.39
CA LEU A 195 9.79 12.07 -13.48
C LEU A 195 11.30 11.92 -13.63
N VAL A 196 12.01 11.62 -12.54
CA VAL A 196 13.48 11.61 -12.49
C VAL A 196 14.03 10.19 -12.34
N GLY A 197 13.32 9.29 -11.66
CA GLY A 197 13.76 7.96 -11.28
C GLY A 197 14.29 7.91 -9.84
N TRP A 198 15.10 6.88 -9.54
CA TRP A 198 15.68 6.68 -8.21
C TRP A 198 16.94 7.51 -8.00
N ILE A 199 17.07 8.09 -6.82
CA ILE A 199 18.24 8.85 -6.37
C ILE A 199 18.65 8.33 -5.00
N SER A 200 19.94 8.00 -4.83
CA SER A 200 20.51 7.53 -3.56
C SER A 200 21.03 8.69 -2.72
N HIS A 201 20.84 8.56 -1.41
CA HIS A 201 21.27 9.50 -0.38
C HIS A 201 21.93 8.73 0.76
N SER A 202 22.63 9.45 1.65
CA SER A 202 23.22 8.91 2.87
C SER A 202 23.05 9.88 4.03
N ASP A 203 22.75 9.35 5.22
CA ASP A 203 22.67 10.14 6.47
C ASP A 203 23.05 9.25 7.65
N PRO A 204 23.97 9.68 8.55
CA PRO A 204 24.45 8.88 9.66
C PRO A 204 23.38 8.51 10.71
N ASN A 205 22.23 9.19 10.70
CA ASN A 205 21.09 8.84 11.57
C ASN A 205 20.31 7.64 11.08
N ILE A 206 20.51 7.20 9.85
CA ILE A 206 19.87 5.99 9.30
C ILE A 206 20.66 4.77 9.74
N VAL A 207 19.95 3.75 10.18
CA VAL A 207 20.52 2.42 10.49
C VAL A 207 19.84 1.37 9.64
N PRO A 208 20.51 0.24 9.34
CA PRO A 208 19.93 -0.79 8.49
C PRO A 208 18.74 -1.50 9.15
N GLU A 209 18.71 -1.64 10.47
CA GLU A 209 17.67 -2.37 11.19
C GLU A 209 16.43 -1.51 11.40
N ILE A 210 15.49 -1.59 10.47
CA ILE A 210 14.20 -0.89 10.53
C ILE A 210 13.11 -1.86 10.99
N GLU A 211 12.32 -1.47 11.99
CA GLU A 211 11.21 -2.26 12.49
C GLU A 211 9.85 -1.79 11.97
N ASP A 212 9.65 -0.47 11.87
CA ASP A 212 8.37 0.10 11.45
C ASP A 212 8.54 1.56 10.98
N SER A 213 7.58 2.05 10.22
CA SER A 213 7.56 3.45 9.76
C SER A 213 6.14 3.94 9.52
N PHE A 214 5.97 5.25 9.51
CA PHE A 214 4.74 5.93 9.11
C PHE A 214 5.01 7.37 8.67
N VAL A 215 4.03 7.94 7.97
CA VAL A 215 4.02 9.36 7.61
C VAL A 215 3.00 10.10 8.45
N MET A 216 3.39 11.22 9.05
CA MET A 216 2.52 12.11 9.81
C MET A 216 2.99 13.57 9.70
N ASP A 217 2.06 14.49 9.52
CA ASP A 217 2.33 15.95 9.42
C ASP A 217 3.40 16.30 8.36
N GLY A 218 3.41 15.61 7.21
CA GLY A 218 4.38 15.85 6.15
C GLY A 218 5.82 15.42 6.49
N LYS A 219 5.98 14.49 7.45
CA LYS A 219 7.27 13.95 7.88
C LYS A 219 7.22 12.42 7.89
N ILE A 220 8.37 11.79 7.65
CA ILE A 220 8.53 10.34 7.70
C ILE A 220 9.17 9.98 9.04
N TYR A 221 8.52 9.10 9.79
CA TYR A 221 9.00 8.57 11.05
C TYR A 221 9.45 7.13 10.85
N ILE A 222 10.63 6.79 11.38
CA ILE A 222 11.23 5.47 11.31
C ILE A 222 11.53 5.00 12.72
N ARG A 223 11.06 3.81 13.09
CA ARG A 223 11.48 3.13 14.30
C ARG A 223 12.60 2.17 13.96
N CYS A 224 13.74 2.40 14.59
CA CYS A 224 14.93 1.59 14.43
C CYS A 224 14.92 0.44 15.46
N GLY A 225 15.32 -0.74 15.04
CA GLY A 225 15.43 -1.91 15.89
C GLY A 225 16.67 -1.89 16.78
N ILE A 226 16.74 -2.87 17.68
CA ILE A 226 17.93 -3.12 18.49
C ILE A 226 18.97 -3.82 17.59
N SER A 227 20.11 -3.20 17.41
CA SER A 227 21.24 -3.80 16.67
C SER A 227 22.38 -4.16 17.62
N SER A 228 23.39 -4.85 17.05
CA SER A 228 24.65 -5.07 17.76
C SER A 228 25.40 -3.77 18.11
N VAL A 229 25.02 -2.67 17.46
CA VAL A 229 25.62 -1.33 17.63
C VAL A 229 24.81 -0.47 18.59
N THR A 230 23.48 -0.61 18.60
CA THR A 230 22.57 0.19 19.44
C THR A 230 21.82 -0.70 20.41
N SER A 231 22.00 -0.47 21.71
CA SER A 231 21.33 -1.22 22.79
C SER A 231 19.90 -0.74 23.07
N HIS A 232 19.46 0.32 22.42
CA HIS A 232 18.16 0.95 22.65
C HIS A 232 17.38 1.13 21.35
N VAL A 233 16.09 0.87 21.41
CA VAL A 233 15.14 1.26 20.34
C VAL A 233 15.05 2.79 20.34
N TYR A 234 15.24 3.38 19.18
CA TYR A 234 15.07 4.81 18.98
C TYR A 234 14.29 5.06 17.68
N ALA A 235 13.78 6.25 17.55
CA ALA A 235 13.10 6.66 16.32
C ALA A 235 13.76 7.91 15.75
N VAL A 236 13.78 7.98 14.42
CA VAL A 236 14.23 9.15 13.69
C VAL A 236 13.10 9.69 12.83
N VAL A 237 13.16 10.97 12.52
CA VAL A 237 12.17 11.67 11.69
C VAL A 237 12.88 12.43 10.58
N TYR A 238 12.37 12.26 9.37
CA TYR A 238 12.79 13.01 8.19
C TYR A 238 11.83 14.15 7.90
N GLU A 239 12.36 15.33 7.72
CA GLU A 239 11.62 16.51 7.30
C GLU A 239 12.04 16.93 5.87
N PRO A 240 11.21 16.65 4.84
CA PRO A 240 11.59 16.93 3.45
C PRO A 240 11.85 18.40 3.17
N SER A 241 11.16 19.31 3.87
CA SER A 241 11.33 20.76 3.69
C SER A 241 12.73 21.26 4.05
N SER A 242 13.39 20.61 5.02
CA SER A 242 14.77 20.92 5.45
C SER A 242 15.79 19.92 4.90
N GLY A 243 15.34 18.74 4.45
CA GLY A 243 16.23 17.65 4.03
C GLY A 243 16.99 16.97 5.16
N ILE A 244 16.56 17.16 6.42
CA ILE A 244 17.30 16.75 7.61
C ILE A 244 16.63 15.55 8.30
N TRP A 245 17.46 14.60 8.74
CA TRP A 245 17.10 13.54 9.68
C TRP A 245 17.46 13.97 11.11
N GLN A 246 16.55 13.75 12.04
CA GLN A 246 16.77 14.04 13.47
C GLN A 246 16.09 12.99 14.34
N HIS A 247 16.45 12.93 15.62
CA HIS A 247 15.76 12.05 16.55
C HIS A 247 14.30 12.48 16.71
N ALA A 248 13.41 11.50 16.73
CA ALA A 248 12.00 11.72 17.03
C ALA A 248 11.79 11.97 18.54
N ASP A 249 10.59 12.42 18.87
CA ASP A 249 10.18 12.62 20.27
C ASP A 249 10.34 11.32 21.09
N ALA A 250 11.10 11.39 22.19
CA ALA A 250 11.41 10.23 23.02
C ALA A 250 10.17 9.62 23.70
N ASP A 251 9.20 10.46 24.11
CA ASP A 251 7.95 9.99 24.73
C ASP A 251 7.08 9.26 23.68
N MET A 252 7.06 9.76 22.46
CA MET A 252 6.39 9.09 21.33
C MET A 252 7.07 7.75 21.03
N ALA A 253 8.41 7.75 20.87
CA ALA A 253 9.18 6.57 20.50
C ALA A 253 9.05 5.46 21.56
N SER A 254 9.01 5.79 22.85
CA SER A 254 8.93 4.82 23.94
C SER A 254 7.65 3.99 23.93
N GLY A 255 6.53 4.55 23.50
CA GLY A 255 5.25 3.86 23.41
C GLY A 255 4.96 3.26 22.02
N TRP A 256 5.83 3.47 21.04
CA TRP A 256 5.69 2.86 19.72
C TRP A 256 6.20 1.41 19.74
N GLN A 257 5.38 0.49 20.26
CA GLN A 257 5.75 -0.90 20.56
C GLN A 257 5.13 -1.93 19.60
N GLY A 258 4.84 -1.53 18.36
CA GLY A 258 4.25 -2.42 17.34
C GLY A 258 3.87 -1.68 16.08
N PRO A 259 3.14 -2.34 15.17
CA PRO A 259 2.75 -1.70 13.92
C PRO A 259 1.97 -0.41 14.16
N ALA A 260 2.32 0.62 13.42
CA ALA A 260 1.74 1.96 13.50
C ALA A 260 0.84 2.26 12.30
N VAL A 261 -0.11 3.15 12.49
CA VAL A 261 -0.91 3.75 11.42
C VAL A 261 -1.36 5.15 11.82
N VAL A 262 -1.40 6.03 10.84
CA VAL A 262 -1.94 7.38 11.01
C VAL A 262 -3.28 7.49 10.29
N THR A 263 -4.26 8.00 11.00
CA THR A 263 -5.57 8.34 10.42
C THR A 263 -6.05 9.65 10.99
N ASP A 264 -6.54 10.53 10.14
CA ASP A 264 -7.01 11.87 10.50
C ASP A 264 -5.99 12.65 11.37
N GLY A 265 -4.68 12.57 10.99
CA GLY A 265 -3.57 13.23 11.69
C GLY A 265 -3.24 12.65 13.07
N THR A 266 -3.87 11.54 13.47
CA THR A 266 -3.66 10.89 14.76
C THR A 266 -2.91 9.56 14.57
N LEU A 267 -1.85 9.36 15.37
CA LEU A 267 -1.06 8.15 15.37
C LEU A 267 -1.67 7.09 16.29
N PHE A 268 -1.84 5.89 15.76
CA PHE A 268 -2.26 4.70 16.48
C PHE A 268 -1.21 3.60 16.36
N VAL A 269 -1.03 2.83 17.42
CA VAL A 269 -0.09 1.71 17.49
C VAL A 269 -0.79 0.49 18.08
N LEU A 270 -0.54 -0.67 17.50
CA LEU A 270 -1.00 -1.94 18.01
C LEU A 270 0.06 -2.51 18.99
N ASP A 271 -0.13 -2.28 20.26
CA ASP A 271 0.72 -2.89 21.31
C ASP A 271 0.30 -4.35 21.55
N GLN A 272 1.25 -5.26 21.35
CA GLN A 272 1.07 -6.70 21.55
C GLN A 272 1.94 -7.27 22.69
N THR A 273 2.61 -6.41 23.45
CA THR A 273 3.56 -6.83 24.50
C THR A 273 2.88 -7.48 25.70
N SER A 274 1.71 -6.98 26.09
CA SER A 274 0.94 -7.46 27.25
C SER A 274 -0.55 -7.68 26.92
N GLY A 275 -0.81 -8.35 25.81
CA GLY A 275 -2.13 -8.50 25.21
C GLY A 275 -2.36 -7.44 24.13
N THR A 276 -3.24 -7.75 23.17
CA THR A 276 -3.44 -6.86 22.02
C THR A 276 -4.26 -5.64 22.41
N ARG A 277 -3.66 -4.46 22.34
CA ARG A 277 -4.28 -3.17 22.63
C ARG A 277 -4.01 -2.18 21.54
N LEU A 278 -5.01 -1.38 21.20
CA LEU A 278 -4.82 -0.20 20.36
C LEU A 278 -4.48 0.99 21.25
N MET A 279 -3.35 1.62 20.99
CA MET A 279 -2.85 2.80 21.69
C MET A 279 -2.94 4.01 20.76
N MET A 280 -3.22 5.18 21.30
CA MET A 280 -3.32 6.45 20.58
C MET A 280 -2.32 7.46 21.14
N TRP A 281 -1.58 8.13 20.30
CA TRP A 281 -0.68 9.22 20.69
C TRP A 281 -1.42 10.54 20.78
N LYS A 282 -1.46 11.14 21.95
CA LYS A 282 -1.97 12.51 22.16
C LYS A 282 -0.84 13.52 22.04
N LYS A 283 -0.67 14.11 20.88
CA LYS A 283 0.40 15.05 20.58
C LYS A 283 0.42 16.26 21.53
N GLY A 284 -0.75 16.82 21.89
CA GLY A 284 -0.83 18.02 22.75
C GLY A 284 -0.36 17.80 24.18
N THR A 285 -0.53 16.58 24.73
CA THR A 285 -0.12 16.22 26.09
C THR A 285 1.12 15.31 26.11
N ARG A 286 1.61 14.87 24.95
CA ARG A 286 2.74 13.96 24.78
C ARG A 286 2.60 12.68 25.60
N VAL A 287 1.42 12.05 25.54
CA VAL A 287 1.15 10.79 26.23
C VAL A 287 0.45 9.79 25.35
N TRP A 288 0.76 8.52 25.58
CA TRP A 288 0.05 7.39 24.99
C TRP A 288 -1.20 7.06 25.81
N VAL A 289 -2.32 6.91 25.12
CA VAL A 289 -3.61 6.60 25.74
C VAL A 289 -4.16 5.30 25.16
N PRO A 290 -4.56 4.32 26.00
CA PRO A 290 -5.20 3.12 25.50
C PRO A 290 -6.59 3.47 24.94
N VAL A 291 -6.84 3.07 23.70
CA VAL A 291 -8.17 3.18 23.07
C VAL A 291 -9.03 1.98 23.48
N GLY A 292 -8.44 0.77 23.48
CA GLY A 292 -9.14 -0.43 23.92
C GLY A 292 -8.35 -1.71 23.63
N ARG A 293 -8.85 -2.81 24.18
CA ARG A 293 -8.30 -4.15 23.94
C ARG A 293 -8.98 -4.80 22.75
N LEU A 294 -8.24 -5.63 22.03
CA LEU A 294 -8.70 -6.43 20.91
C LEU A 294 -8.64 -7.93 21.26
N SER A 295 -9.50 -8.71 20.63
CA SER A 295 -9.48 -10.15 20.82
C SER A 295 -8.20 -10.77 20.27
N PRO A 296 -7.38 -11.46 21.07
CA PRO A 296 -6.17 -12.12 20.60
C PRO A 296 -6.46 -13.27 19.62
N LEU A 297 -7.68 -13.78 19.58
CA LEU A 297 -8.08 -14.79 18.63
C LEU A 297 -8.21 -14.24 17.20
N LEU A 298 -8.60 -12.96 17.08
CA LEU A 298 -8.79 -12.28 15.81
C LEU A 298 -7.53 -11.53 15.36
N THR A 299 -6.65 -11.16 16.29
CA THR A 299 -5.44 -10.37 16.04
C THR A 299 -4.17 -11.19 16.31
N ARG A 300 -4.08 -12.36 15.68
CA ARG A 300 -2.91 -13.25 15.80
C ARG A 300 -1.71 -12.66 15.04
N PRO A 301 -0.53 -12.54 15.69
CA PRO A 301 0.68 -12.06 15.02
C PRO A 301 1.14 -12.98 13.88
N PRO A 302 1.85 -12.45 12.87
CA PRO A 302 2.17 -11.04 12.68
C PRO A 302 0.94 -10.23 12.25
N CYS A 303 0.77 -9.04 12.83
CA CYS A 303 -0.29 -8.11 12.46
C CYS A 303 0.27 -6.90 11.70
N ARG A 304 -0.57 -6.32 10.84
CA ARG A 304 -0.33 -5.01 10.21
C ARG A 304 -1.54 -4.12 10.39
N LEU A 305 -1.30 -2.83 10.45
CA LEU A 305 -2.34 -1.82 10.50
C LEU A 305 -2.44 -1.10 9.17
N VAL A 306 -3.66 -0.78 8.78
CA VAL A 306 -3.92 0.08 7.62
C VAL A 306 -5.19 0.89 7.87
N ALA A 307 -5.22 2.14 7.40
CA ALA A 307 -6.37 3.02 7.56
C ALA A 307 -7.09 3.26 6.23
N VAL A 308 -8.42 3.21 6.27
CA VAL A 308 -9.28 3.63 5.14
C VAL A 308 -10.30 4.61 5.68
N GLY A 309 -10.17 5.87 5.30
CA GLY A 309 -10.92 6.96 5.93
C GLY A 309 -10.65 7.00 7.44
N LYS A 310 -11.70 6.97 8.24
CA LYS A 310 -11.61 6.95 9.71
C LYS A 310 -11.57 5.54 10.32
N SER A 311 -11.55 4.51 9.51
CA SER A 311 -11.51 3.12 9.99
C SER A 311 -10.10 2.56 9.97
N ILE A 312 -9.69 1.93 11.06
CA ILE A 312 -8.44 1.17 11.18
C ILE A 312 -8.75 -0.30 10.95
N PHE A 313 -7.98 -0.93 10.08
CA PHE A 313 -8.02 -2.36 9.83
C PHE A 313 -6.79 -3.01 10.44
N VAL A 314 -7.01 -3.94 11.37
CA VAL A 314 -5.96 -4.79 11.94
C VAL A 314 -5.99 -6.11 11.19
N VAL A 315 -5.00 -6.35 10.36
CA VAL A 315 -4.88 -7.55 9.54
C VAL A 315 -3.86 -8.47 10.18
N GLY A 316 -4.32 -9.61 10.68
CA GLY A 316 -3.50 -10.61 11.36
C GLY A 316 -3.32 -11.88 10.52
N LYS A 317 -2.67 -12.86 11.12
CA LYS A 317 -2.34 -14.14 10.49
C LYS A 317 -3.54 -14.80 9.80
N GLY A 318 -3.33 -15.30 8.59
CA GLY A 318 -4.38 -15.90 7.75
C GLY A 318 -5.37 -14.87 7.21
N LEU A 319 -5.00 -13.58 7.19
CA LEU A 319 -5.84 -12.46 6.77
C LEU A 319 -7.09 -12.26 7.64
N SER A 320 -7.07 -12.79 8.88
CA SER A 320 -8.08 -12.45 9.89
C SER A 320 -8.05 -10.94 10.11
N THR A 321 -9.16 -10.26 9.89
CA THR A 321 -9.19 -8.80 9.89
C THR A 321 -10.22 -8.27 10.87
N VAL A 322 -9.81 -7.33 11.69
CA VAL A 322 -10.67 -6.57 12.60
C VAL A 322 -10.77 -5.14 12.07
N MET A 323 -11.97 -4.63 11.92
CA MET A 323 -12.23 -3.25 11.51
C MET A 323 -12.71 -2.44 12.71
N LEU A 324 -12.03 -1.35 12.98
CA LEU A 324 -12.29 -0.42 14.08
C LEU A 324 -12.70 0.92 13.51
N ASP A 325 -13.87 1.40 13.89
CA ASP A 325 -14.28 2.78 13.63
C ASP A 325 -13.85 3.61 14.85
N VAL A 326 -12.88 4.48 14.66
CA VAL A 326 -12.27 5.24 15.77
C VAL A 326 -13.26 6.20 16.43
N ASP A 327 -14.18 6.78 15.66
CA ASP A 327 -15.19 7.72 16.18
C ASP A 327 -16.32 7.01 16.94
N LYS A 328 -16.58 5.75 16.59
CA LYS A 328 -17.67 4.93 17.15
C LYS A 328 -17.21 3.80 18.06
N ALA A 329 -15.93 3.81 18.43
CA ALA A 329 -15.36 2.75 19.26
C ALA A 329 -16.10 2.64 20.61
N VAL A 330 -17.05 1.72 20.68
CA VAL A 330 -17.75 1.39 21.92
C VAL A 330 -16.89 0.40 22.68
N ASN A 331 -16.43 0.79 23.85
CA ASN A 331 -15.76 -0.09 24.79
C ASN A 331 -16.78 -0.74 25.71
N VAL A 332 -16.91 -2.06 25.63
CA VAL A 332 -17.65 -2.85 26.62
C VAL A 332 -16.63 -3.54 27.51
N GLU A 333 -16.61 -3.19 28.78
CA GLU A 333 -15.66 -3.72 29.78
C GLU A 333 -14.18 -3.62 29.33
N GLY A 334 -13.81 -2.57 28.61
CA GLY A 334 -12.46 -2.36 28.10
C GLY A 334 -12.09 -3.17 26.84
N VAL A 335 -13.04 -3.90 26.26
CA VAL A 335 -12.89 -4.57 24.98
C VAL A 335 -13.60 -3.75 23.90
N MET A 336 -12.90 -3.47 22.79
CA MET A 336 -13.50 -2.77 21.65
C MET A 336 -14.46 -3.68 20.91
N VAL A 337 -15.68 -3.18 20.71
CA VAL A 337 -16.65 -3.82 19.81
C VAL A 337 -16.26 -3.47 18.37
N SER A 338 -16.00 -4.49 17.58
CA SER A 338 -15.50 -4.35 16.21
C SER A 338 -16.24 -5.30 15.26
N SER A 339 -16.27 -4.93 13.99
CA SER A 339 -16.63 -5.90 12.95
C SER A 339 -15.39 -6.69 12.55
N SER A 340 -15.57 -7.96 12.20
CA SER A 340 -14.48 -8.83 11.79
C SER A 340 -14.75 -9.46 10.42
N ILE A 341 -13.66 -9.70 9.69
CA ILE A 341 -13.67 -10.49 8.46
C ILE A 341 -12.98 -11.80 8.80
N PRO A 342 -13.62 -12.94 8.58
CA PRO A 342 -13.05 -14.22 8.91
C PRO A 342 -11.76 -14.47 8.12
N LYS A 343 -10.85 -15.22 8.72
CA LYS A 343 -9.63 -15.65 8.06
C LYS A 343 -9.96 -16.48 6.80
N LEU A 344 -9.09 -16.37 5.80
CA LEU A 344 -9.04 -17.38 4.75
C LEU A 344 -8.58 -18.72 5.34
N ASN A 345 -8.81 -19.83 4.61
CA ASN A 345 -8.40 -21.16 5.07
C ASN A 345 -6.88 -21.36 5.21
N SER A 346 -6.08 -20.39 4.80
CA SER A 346 -4.61 -20.35 4.93
C SER A 346 -4.20 -19.74 6.28
N ASP A 347 -3.04 -20.17 6.80
CA ASP A 347 -2.39 -19.56 7.96
C ASP A 347 -1.19 -18.69 7.49
N ASP A 348 -1.37 -17.95 6.42
CA ASP A 348 -0.34 -17.11 5.82
C ASP A 348 0.06 -15.97 6.76
N ASP A 349 1.35 -15.67 6.81
CA ASP A 349 1.87 -14.53 7.55
C ASP A 349 1.67 -13.25 6.76
N VAL A 350 1.09 -12.23 7.39
CA VAL A 350 0.90 -10.91 6.76
C VAL A 350 2.20 -10.11 6.91
N ILE A 351 2.83 -9.79 5.79
CA ILE A 351 4.11 -9.09 5.75
C ILE A 351 3.90 -7.58 5.69
N SER A 352 3.01 -7.11 4.83
CA SER A 352 2.68 -5.70 4.68
C SER A 352 1.24 -5.51 4.19
N CYS A 353 0.64 -4.38 4.55
CA CYS A 353 -0.66 -3.95 4.05
C CYS A 353 -0.58 -2.49 3.62
N LYS A 354 -1.11 -2.19 2.44
CA LYS A 354 -1.19 -0.81 1.90
C LYS A 354 -2.57 -0.57 1.29
N CYS A 355 -2.97 0.70 1.24
CA CYS A 355 -4.20 1.13 0.59
C CYS A 355 -3.90 1.66 -0.81
N LEU A 356 -4.73 1.28 -1.78
CA LEU A 356 -4.66 1.80 -3.14
C LEU A 356 -6.03 2.31 -3.56
N THR A 357 -6.07 3.56 -4.01
CA THR A 357 -7.29 4.30 -4.37
C THR A 357 -7.39 4.47 -5.88
N ILE A 358 -8.50 4.03 -6.48
CA ILE A 358 -8.79 4.14 -7.93
C ILE A 358 -10.22 4.58 -8.14
#